data_a5911344465b9dd48a3b86a2c70efa9d
#
_entry.id   a5911344465b9dd48a3b86a2c70efa9d
#
_cell.length_a   1.000
_cell.length_b   1.000
_cell.length_c   1.000
_cell.angle_alpha   90.00
_cell.angle_beta   90.00
_cell.angle_gamma   90.00
#
_symmetry.space_group_name_H-M   'P 1'
#
loop_
_entity.id
_entity.type
_entity.pdbx_description
1 polymer ?
#
loop_
_entity_poly.entity_id
_entity_poly.type
_entity_poly.pdbx_seq_one_letter_code
_entity_poly.pdbx_strand_id
1 'polypeptide(L)'
;VNLQILTATEPDSPAAMPGLQRALLWISVTGGVCILASIVLLVWLPRSISKPIQELTHGIFEIANHNYEKRLDMSGHEEFSAVADSFNRMAERLTEYRASTLNDILAAKKFLEAIVNSIHEPIIGLNREHEILFINKEALTVLNLKREEVIRHSAEELSLKNDLLRRLVRELITPSEKKEPLKIYADNKESYFQASYITIMNTETDPDEPQNLGDVILLKNITEFKELDSAKTTFISTISHELKTPISAILMSLQLLEDKRVGALNDEQEQLSKSIKENADRLLGITGE
;
A
#
# COMPACT_ATOMS: atom_id res chain seq x y z
N VAL A 1 60.13 45.06 107.58
CA VAL A 1 59.99 44.56 106.20
C VAL A 1 58.69 43.82 106.18
N ASN A 2 57.64 44.35 105.65
CA ASN A 2 56.30 43.75 105.61
C ASN A 2 56.02 43.12 104.20
N LEU A 3 55.68 41.92 104.19
CA LEU A 3 55.12 41.14 103.10
C LEU A 3 53.58 41.32 103.10
N GLN A 4 53.00 41.96 102.13
CA GLN A 4 51.56 41.95 101.95
C GLN A 4 51.20 40.90 100.90
N ILE A 5 50.39 39.96 101.28
CA ILE A 5 49.82 38.93 100.50
C ILE A 5 48.63 39.56 99.71
N LEU A 6 48.70 39.60 98.37
CA LEU A 6 47.59 39.90 97.51
C LEU A 6 46.66 38.69 97.39
N THR A 7 45.55 38.77 98.07
CA THR A 7 44.43 37.84 97.83
C THR A 7 43.71 38.21 96.57
N ALA A 8 43.66 37.24 95.67
CA ALA A 8 42.88 37.35 94.43
C ALA A 8 41.38 37.41 94.74
N THR A 9 40.77 38.47 94.33
CA THR A 9 39.33 38.64 94.42
C THR A 9 38.67 37.81 93.30
N GLU A 10 37.85 36.90 93.70
CA GLU A 10 36.84 36.23 92.81
C GLU A 10 35.95 37.26 92.20
N PRO A 11 35.66 37.06 90.91
CA PRO A 11 34.59 37.84 90.24
C PRO A 11 33.26 37.05 90.21
N ASP A 12 32.71 36.82 91.39
CA ASP A 12 31.30 36.43 91.45
C ASP A 12 30.43 37.69 91.61
N SER A 13 30.08 38.32 90.45
CA SER A 13 29.01 39.26 90.41
C SER A 13 27.69 38.57 90.04
N PRO A 14 26.76 38.44 91.01
CA PRO A 14 25.48 37.77 90.78
C PRO A 14 24.53 38.53 89.75
N ALA A 15 24.99 39.63 89.15
CA ALA A 15 24.23 40.44 88.17
C ALA A 15 24.46 39.92 86.74
N ALA A 16 25.47 39.12 86.42
CA ALA A 16 25.73 38.62 85.04
C ALA A 16 24.98 37.31 84.72
N MET A 17 24.55 36.54 85.74
CA MET A 17 23.84 35.26 85.54
C MET A 17 22.48 35.36 84.85
N PRO A 18 21.59 36.35 85.09
CA PRO A 18 20.29 36.38 84.40
C PRO A 18 20.39 36.75 82.92
N GLY A 19 21.43 37.47 82.50
CA GLY A 19 21.67 37.78 81.07
C GLY A 19 22.11 36.54 80.27
N LEU A 20 23.01 35.77 80.81
CA LEU A 20 23.54 34.54 80.18
C LEU A 20 22.47 33.45 80.08
N GLN A 21 21.67 33.23 81.10
CA GLN A 21 20.53 32.33 81.10
C GLN A 21 19.46 32.71 80.10
N ARG A 22 19.15 34.00 79.97
CA ARG A 22 18.22 34.53 78.93
C ARG A 22 18.81 34.33 77.55
N ALA A 23 20.08 34.60 77.30
CA ALA A 23 20.74 34.35 76.01
C ALA A 23 20.71 32.86 75.61
N LEU A 24 21.03 31.94 76.57
CA LEU A 24 20.94 30.49 76.35
C LEU A 24 19.50 30.05 76.05
N LEU A 25 18.50 30.58 76.73
CA LEU A 25 17.09 30.31 76.46
C LEU A 25 16.70 30.76 75.05
N TRP A 26 17.08 31.98 74.60
CA TRP A 26 16.82 32.44 73.26
C TRP A 26 17.53 31.59 72.21
N ILE A 27 18.75 31.18 72.39
CA ILE A 27 19.49 30.31 71.46
C ILE A 27 18.84 28.91 71.41
N SER A 28 18.43 28.33 72.57
CA SER A 28 17.74 27.04 72.57
C SER A 28 16.34 27.12 71.89
N VAL A 29 15.58 28.17 72.08
CA VAL A 29 14.27 28.37 71.44
C VAL A 29 14.44 28.60 69.92
N THR A 30 15.36 29.46 69.53
CA THR A 30 15.63 29.69 68.09
C THR A 30 16.18 28.43 67.41
N GLY A 31 17.08 27.70 68.03
CA GLY A 31 17.58 26.43 67.56
C GLY A 31 16.48 25.39 67.42
N GLY A 32 15.58 25.29 68.42
CA GLY A 32 14.42 24.39 68.36
C GLY A 32 13.44 24.76 67.23
N VAL A 33 13.18 26.06 67.03
CA VAL A 33 12.34 26.51 65.89
C VAL A 33 13.00 26.22 64.54
N CYS A 34 14.30 26.45 64.43
CA CYS A 34 15.05 26.09 63.20
C CYS A 34 15.04 24.59 62.90
N ILE A 35 15.19 23.73 63.93
CA ILE A 35 15.11 22.27 63.74
C ILE A 35 13.72 21.85 63.35
N LEU A 36 12.67 22.38 63.98
CA LEU A 36 11.28 22.11 63.59
C LEU A 36 10.98 22.56 62.16
N ALA A 37 11.38 23.77 61.81
CA ALA A 37 11.24 24.29 60.46
C ALA A 37 11.96 23.42 59.44
N SER A 38 13.18 22.95 59.74
CA SER A 38 13.95 22.04 58.87
C SER A 38 13.26 20.68 58.70
N ILE A 39 12.67 20.12 59.77
CA ILE A 39 11.92 18.86 59.71
C ILE A 39 10.65 19.04 58.83
N VAL A 40 9.93 20.13 59.06
CA VAL A 40 8.72 20.46 58.22
C VAL A 40 9.09 20.59 56.75
N LEU A 41 10.14 21.33 56.43
CA LEU A 41 10.63 21.49 55.05
C LEU A 41 11.10 20.13 54.45
N LEU A 42 11.78 19.33 55.22
CA LEU A 42 12.30 18.03 54.75
C LEU A 42 11.18 17.02 54.41
N VAL A 43 10.04 17.11 55.08
CA VAL A 43 8.86 16.26 54.82
C VAL A 43 7.92 16.88 53.81
N TRP A 44 7.72 18.21 53.86
CA TRP A 44 6.75 18.91 53.00
C TRP A 44 7.25 19.12 51.55
N LEU A 45 8.53 19.50 51.37
CA LEU A 45 9.10 19.81 50.06
C LEU A 45 9.07 18.60 49.08
N PRO A 46 9.43 17.37 49.50
CA PRO A 46 9.32 16.21 48.62
C PRO A 46 7.88 15.87 48.19
N ARG A 47 6.91 16.12 49.11
CA ARG A 47 5.50 15.86 48.81
C ARG A 47 4.86 16.95 47.95
N SER A 48 5.25 18.19 48.13
CA SER A 48 4.63 19.32 47.43
C SER A 48 5.23 19.57 46.04
N ILE A 49 6.50 19.25 45.82
CA ILE A 49 7.21 19.57 44.59
C ILE A 49 7.76 18.33 43.87
N SER A 50 8.52 17.49 44.58
CA SER A 50 9.25 16.38 43.92
C SER A 50 8.34 15.30 43.34
N LYS A 51 7.28 14.91 44.06
CA LYS A 51 6.31 13.91 43.56
C LYS A 51 5.55 14.38 42.31
N PRO A 52 4.93 15.57 42.32
CA PRO A 52 4.24 16.07 41.11
C PRO A 52 5.15 16.18 39.89
N ILE A 53 6.40 16.61 40.07
CA ILE A 53 7.38 16.68 38.98
C ILE A 53 7.72 15.26 38.44
N GLN A 54 7.88 14.28 39.35
CA GLN A 54 8.15 12.89 38.94
C GLN A 54 6.94 12.30 38.17
N GLU A 55 5.72 12.53 38.63
CA GLU A 55 4.50 12.08 37.95
C GLU A 55 4.35 12.72 36.58
N LEU A 56 4.64 14.04 36.46
CA LEU A 56 4.64 14.75 35.19
C LEU A 56 5.71 14.16 34.25
N THR A 57 6.93 13.97 34.74
CA THR A 57 8.03 13.38 33.96
C THR A 57 7.68 11.99 33.47
N HIS A 58 7.11 11.17 34.35
CA HIS A 58 6.66 9.82 33.99
C HIS A 58 5.51 9.87 32.95
N GLY A 59 4.55 10.80 33.12
CA GLY A 59 3.49 11.00 32.15
C GLY A 59 4.01 11.39 30.76
N ILE A 60 4.99 12.30 30.70
CA ILE A 60 5.65 12.69 29.43
C ILE A 60 6.37 11.50 28.81
N PHE A 61 7.04 10.68 29.61
CA PHE A 61 7.71 9.47 29.11
C PHE A 61 6.72 8.43 28.54
N GLU A 62 5.57 8.26 29.20
CA GLU A 62 4.49 7.39 28.70
C GLU A 62 3.97 7.88 27.34
N ILE A 63 3.74 9.19 27.19
CA ILE A 63 3.35 9.75 25.88
C ILE A 63 4.43 9.54 24.83
N ALA A 64 5.71 9.72 25.16
CA ALA A 64 6.82 9.46 24.26
C ALA A 64 6.87 8.00 23.80
N ASN A 65 6.43 7.08 24.65
CA ASN A 65 6.28 5.65 24.34
C ASN A 65 4.91 5.29 23.70
N HIS A 66 4.20 6.29 23.16
CA HIS A 66 2.90 6.13 22.48
C HIS A 66 1.73 5.70 23.38
N ASN A 67 1.87 5.79 24.71
CA ASN A 67 0.78 5.56 25.65
C ASN A 67 0.01 6.88 25.89
N TYR A 68 -0.90 7.22 25.00
CA TYR A 68 -1.69 8.47 25.06
C TYR A 68 -2.91 8.36 25.99
N GLU A 69 -3.19 7.19 26.58
CA GLU A 69 -4.30 7.00 27.52
C GLU A 69 -3.96 7.48 28.92
N LYS A 70 -2.66 7.68 29.22
CA LYS A 70 -2.20 8.17 30.52
C LYS A 70 -2.80 9.55 30.80
N ARG A 71 -3.35 9.68 32.03
CA ARG A 71 -3.84 10.98 32.58
C ARG A 71 -3.11 11.26 33.86
N LEU A 72 -2.88 12.56 34.11
CA LEU A 72 -2.31 13.05 35.37
C LEU A 72 -3.43 13.56 36.27
N ASP A 73 -3.45 13.06 37.51
CA ASP A 73 -4.33 13.57 38.57
C ASP A 73 -3.49 14.32 39.60
N MET A 74 -3.58 15.63 39.59
CA MET A 74 -2.88 16.53 40.51
C MET A 74 -3.86 17.35 41.34
N SER A 75 -5.05 16.83 41.66
CA SER A 75 -6.12 17.48 42.38
C SER A 75 -5.73 17.98 43.79
N GLY A 76 -4.61 17.53 44.34
CA GLY A 76 -4.07 17.99 45.64
C GLY A 76 -2.97 19.07 45.54
N HIS A 77 -2.65 19.57 44.34
CA HIS A 77 -1.52 20.48 44.10
C HIS A 77 -1.98 21.62 43.17
N GLU A 78 -2.52 22.72 43.73
CA GLU A 78 -3.09 23.82 42.95
C GLU A 78 -2.11 24.41 41.91
N GLU A 79 -0.79 24.50 42.26
CA GLU A 79 0.24 25.05 41.39
C GLU A 79 0.51 24.17 40.15
N PHE A 80 0.24 22.88 40.23
CA PHE A 80 0.46 21.90 39.14
C PHE A 80 -0.81 21.52 38.37
N SER A 81 -1.99 21.93 38.87
CA SER A 81 -3.30 21.64 38.26
C SER A 81 -3.37 22.14 36.82
N ALA A 82 -2.97 23.36 36.53
CA ALA A 82 -2.99 23.94 35.20
C ALA A 82 -2.06 23.21 34.22
N VAL A 83 -0.92 22.65 34.71
CA VAL A 83 0.00 21.87 33.91
C VAL A 83 -0.59 20.49 33.63
N ALA A 84 -1.18 19.84 34.65
CA ALA A 84 -1.87 18.56 34.48
C ALA A 84 -3.03 18.64 33.49
N ASP A 85 -3.84 19.70 33.57
CA ASP A 85 -4.93 19.97 32.63
C ASP A 85 -4.42 20.16 31.21
N SER A 86 -3.33 20.88 31.04
CA SER A 86 -2.71 21.10 29.72
C SER A 86 -2.14 19.81 29.16
N PHE A 87 -1.50 18.99 29.99
CA PHE A 87 -1.01 17.67 29.65
C PHE A 87 -2.17 16.75 29.23
N ASN A 88 -3.25 16.70 30.02
CA ASN A 88 -4.39 15.84 29.74
C ASN A 88 -5.09 16.22 28.43
N ARG A 89 -5.25 17.54 28.17
CA ARG A 89 -5.76 18.03 26.87
C ARG A 89 -4.84 17.67 25.71
N MET A 90 -3.52 17.73 25.90
CA MET A 90 -2.57 17.30 24.88
C MET A 90 -2.69 15.79 24.61
N ALA A 91 -2.73 14.97 25.66
CA ALA A 91 -2.90 13.53 25.57
C ALA A 91 -4.22 13.14 24.86
N GLU A 92 -5.31 13.84 25.17
CA GLU A 92 -6.62 13.66 24.52
C GLU A 92 -6.53 13.96 23.01
N ARG A 93 -5.98 15.12 22.62
CA ARG A 93 -5.80 15.48 21.22
C ARG A 93 -4.91 14.51 20.45
N LEU A 94 -3.86 13.98 21.09
CA LEU A 94 -3.00 12.96 20.46
C LEU A 94 -3.75 11.64 20.25
N THR A 95 -4.60 11.25 21.19
CA THR A 95 -5.47 10.08 21.07
C THR A 95 -6.46 10.24 19.90
N GLU A 96 -7.13 11.38 19.83
CA GLU A 96 -8.08 11.71 18.75
C GLU A 96 -7.38 11.76 17.39
N TYR A 97 -6.23 12.43 17.30
CA TYR A 97 -5.45 12.52 16.07
C TYR A 97 -5.03 11.15 15.56
N ARG A 98 -4.53 10.29 16.46
CA ARG A 98 -4.15 8.92 16.12
C ARG A 98 -5.34 8.09 15.63
N ALA A 99 -6.48 8.18 16.33
CA ALA A 99 -7.70 7.49 15.95
C ALA A 99 -8.22 7.97 14.58
N SER A 100 -8.23 9.29 14.34
CA SER A 100 -8.60 9.87 13.04
C SER A 100 -7.67 9.38 11.92
N THR A 101 -6.36 9.50 12.10
CA THR A 101 -5.37 9.08 11.10
C THR A 101 -5.50 7.58 10.76
N LEU A 102 -5.70 6.73 11.78
CA LEU A 102 -5.93 5.30 11.55
C LEU A 102 -7.22 5.04 10.78
N ASN A 103 -8.31 5.75 11.12
CA ASN A 103 -9.58 5.63 10.42
C ASN A 103 -9.46 6.08 8.96
N ASP A 104 -8.73 7.17 8.69
CA ASP A 104 -8.50 7.67 7.33
C ASP A 104 -7.70 6.66 6.49
N ILE A 105 -6.64 6.09 7.06
CA ILE A 105 -5.84 5.03 6.40
C ILE A 105 -6.69 3.79 6.13
N LEU A 106 -7.51 3.35 7.10
CA LEU A 106 -8.39 2.20 6.93
C LEU A 106 -9.49 2.46 5.91
N ALA A 107 -10.05 3.67 5.88
CA ALA A 107 -11.04 4.09 4.89
C ALA A 107 -10.42 4.11 3.48
N ALA A 108 -9.25 4.71 3.31
CA ALA A 108 -8.51 4.73 2.05
C ALA A 108 -8.18 3.31 1.57
N LYS A 109 -7.71 2.43 2.47
CA LYS A 109 -7.44 1.02 2.15
C LYS A 109 -8.70 0.30 1.67
N LYS A 110 -9.83 0.42 2.39
CA LYS A 110 -11.11 -0.19 2.00
C LYS A 110 -11.60 0.34 0.66
N PHE A 111 -11.43 1.63 0.41
CA PHE A 111 -11.80 2.26 -0.86
C PHE A 111 -10.97 1.70 -2.02
N LEU A 112 -9.65 1.59 -1.86
CA LEU A 112 -8.76 0.98 -2.85
C LEU A 112 -9.11 -0.49 -3.10
N GLU A 113 -9.37 -1.27 -2.05
CA GLU A 113 -9.81 -2.66 -2.19
C GLU A 113 -11.14 -2.76 -2.94
N ALA A 114 -12.08 -1.85 -2.70
CA ALA A 114 -13.36 -1.82 -3.41
C ALA A 114 -13.16 -1.48 -4.90
N ILE A 115 -12.31 -0.49 -5.23
CA ILE A 115 -11.95 -0.16 -6.62
C ILE A 115 -11.38 -1.37 -7.32
N VAL A 116 -10.33 -1.99 -6.75
CA VAL A 116 -9.65 -3.13 -7.37
C VAL A 116 -10.60 -4.33 -7.56
N ASN A 117 -11.52 -4.57 -6.61
CA ASN A 117 -12.53 -5.62 -6.73
C ASN A 117 -13.69 -5.27 -7.70
N SER A 118 -13.89 -4.00 -8.05
CA SER A 118 -14.87 -3.60 -9.08
C SER A 118 -14.35 -3.76 -10.50
N ILE A 119 -13.05 -3.93 -10.67
CA ILE A 119 -12.44 -4.19 -11.97
C ILE A 119 -12.70 -5.65 -12.35
N HIS A 120 -13.31 -5.86 -13.52
CA HIS A 120 -13.67 -7.18 -14.03
C HIS A 120 -12.48 -7.94 -14.66
N GLU A 121 -11.33 -7.31 -14.75
CA GLU A 121 -10.10 -7.96 -15.19
C GLU A 121 -9.36 -8.56 -13.99
N PRO A 122 -8.84 -9.80 -14.08
CA PRO A 122 -8.01 -10.39 -13.03
C PRO A 122 -6.75 -9.58 -12.78
N ILE A 123 -6.52 -9.19 -11.50
CA ILE A 123 -5.39 -8.39 -11.07
C ILE A 123 -4.69 -9.07 -9.89
N ILE A 124 -3.36 -9.18 -9.98
CA ILE A 124 -2.48 -9.72 -8.93
C ILE A 124 -1.38 -8.71 -8.69
N GLY A 125 -1.20 -8.25 -7.47
CA GLY A 125 -0.11 -7.37 -7.08
C GLY A 125 0.89 -8.10 -6.20
N LEU A 126 2.17 -7.97 -6.54
CA LEU A 126 3.30 -8.63 -5.91
C LEU A 126 4.22 -7.56 -5.28
N ASN A 127 4.89 -7.90 -4.17
CA ASN A 127 6.00 -7.11 -3.64
C ASN A 127 7.31 -7.45 -4.38
N ARG A 128 8.42 -6.87 -3.94
CA ARG A 128 9.76 -7.12 -4.51
C ARG A 128 10.23 -8.56 -4.35
N GLU A 129 9.77 -9.22 -3.30
CA GLU A 129 10.07 -10.59 -2.95
C GLU A 129 9.11 -11.57 -3.65
N HIS A 130 8.29 -11.08 -4.60
CA HIS A 130 7.25 -11.82 -5.31
C HIS A 130 6.19 -12.47 -4.39
N GLU A 131 5.96 -11.90 -3.20
CA GLU A 131 4.82 -12.28 -2.37
C GLU A 131 3.57 -11.54 -2.83
N ILE A 132 2.43 -12.21 -2.78
CA ILE A 132 1.15 -11.62 -3.20
C ILE A 132 0.64 -10.64 -2.15
N LEU A 133 0.68 -9.34 -2.45
CA LEU A 133 0.16 -8.27 -1.61
C LEU A 133 -1.36 -8.13 -1.73
N PHE A 134 -1.86 -8.20 -2.95
CA PHE A 134 -3.28 -8.15 -3.22
C PHE A 134 -3.66 -8.98 -4.44
N ILE A 135 -4.90 -9.43 -4.45
CA ILE A 135 -5.52 -10.16 -5.55
C ILE A 135 -7.01 -9.82 -5.55
N ASN A 136 -7.58 -9.51 -6.72
CA ASN A 136 -8.99 -9.20 -6.80
C ASN A 136 -9.85 -10.47 -6.95
N LYS A 137 -11.17 -10.29 -6.83
CA LYS A 137 -12.13 -11.40 -6.90
C LYS A 137 -12.04 -12.17 -8.23
N GLU A 138 -11.87 -11.44 -9.33
CA GLU A 138 -11.78 -12.06 -10.66
C GLU A 138 -10.53 -12.93 -10.80
N ALA A 139 -9.38 -12.49 -10.29
CA ALA A 139 -8.18 -13.28 -10.30
C ALA A 139 -8.29 -14.54 -9.43
N LEU A 140 -8.94 -14.46 -8.26
CA LEU A 140 -9.22 -15.62 -7.42
C LEU A 140 -10.09 -16.65 -8.15
N THR A 141 -11.12 -16.18 -8.88
CA THR A 141 -12.01 -17.04 -9.67
C THR A 141 -11.26 -17.73 -10.80
N VAL A 142 -10.49 -16.98 -11.58
CA VAL A 142 -9.73 -17.51 -12.73
C VAL A 142 -8.63 -18.47 -12.30
N LEU A 143 -7.97 -18.19 -11.16
CA LEU A 143 -6.93 -19.07 -10.60
C LEU A 143 -7.51 -20.22 -9.77
N ASN A 144 -8.81 -20.20 -9.46
CA ASN A 144 -9.47 -21.15 -8.55
C ASN A 144 -8.76 -21.25 -7.20
N LEU A 145 -8.44 -20.10 -6.59
CA LEU A 145 -7.74 -19.99 -5.31
C LEU A 145 -8.61 -19.25 -4.29
N LYS A 146 -8.37 -19.52 -3.00
CA LYS A 146 -9.00 -18.78 -1.90
C LYS A 146 -8.09 -17.68 -1.40
N ARG A 147 -8.67 -16.53 -1.02
CA ARG A 147 -7.92 -15.34 -0.59
C ARG A 147 -7.00 -15.61 0.61
N GLU A 148 -7.48 -16.42 1.56
CA GLU A 148 -6.75 -16.76 2.78
C GLU A 148 -5.47 -17.58 2.51
N GLU A 149 -5.47 -18.34 1.41
CA GLU A 149 -4.37 -19.21 1.01
C GLU A 149 -3.30 -18.47 0.18
N VAL A 150 -3.61 -17.24 -0.26
CA VAL A 150 -2.82 -16.55 -1.28
C VAL A 150 -2.10 -15.31 -0.72
N ILE A 151 -2.79 -14.52 0.11
CA ILE A 151 -2.24 -13.24 0.63
C ILE A 151 -1.01 -13.47 1.51
N ARG A 152 0.08 -12.75 1.21
CA ARG A 152 1.38 -12.86 1.87
C ARG A 152 2.10 -14.20 1.70
N HIS A 153 1.68 -14.98 0.70
CA HIS A 153 2.42 -16.16 0.29
C HIS A 153 3.24 -15.86 -0.96
N SER A 154 4.35 -16.57 -1.12
CA SER A 154 5.18 -16.47 -2.32
C SER A 154 4.40 -16.95 -3.55
N ALA A 155 4.36 -16.13 -4.59
CA ALA A 155 3.78 -16.51 -5.87
C ALA A 155 4.50 -17.73 -6.49
N GLU A 156 5.79 -17.89 -6.20
CA GLU A 156 6.59 -19.04 -6.64
C GLU A 156 6.13 -20.33 -5.96
N GLU A 157 5.91 -20.32 -4.64
CA GLU A 157 5.40 -21.49 -3.91
C GLU A 157 4.00 -21.89 -4.37
N LEU A 158 3.11 -20.92 -4.55
CA LEU A 158 1.76 -21.16 -5.05
C LEU A 158 1.76 -21.65 -6.51
N SER A 159 2.75 -21.25 -7.31
CA SER A 159 2.94 -21.70 -8.68
C SER A 159 3.21 -23.19 -8.80
N LEU A 160 3.70 -23.84 -7.74
CA LEU A 160 3.89 -25.29 -7.71
C LEU A 160 2.55 -26.05 -7.74
N LYS A 161 1.48 -25.43 -7.26
CA LYS A 161 0.14 -26.02 -7.15
C LYS A 161 -0.83 -25.51 -8.22
N ASN A 162 -0.46 -24.45 -8.95
CA ASN A 162 -1.32 -23.81 -9.93
C ASN A 162 -0.57 -23.53 -11.24
N ASP A 163 -0.94 -24.24 -12.29
CA ASP A 163 -0.24 -24.16 -13.59
C ASP A 163 -0.37 -22.79 -14.26
N LEU A 164 -1.52 -22.12 -14.10
CA LEU A 164 -1.74 -20.79 -14.65
C LEU A 164 -0.83 -19.77 -13.94
N LEU A 165 -0.81 -19.81 -12.60
CA LEU A 165 0.05 -18.93 -11.82
C LEU A 165 1.54 -19.20 -12.12
N ARG A 166 1.91 -20.46 -12.31
CA ARG A 166 3.28 -20.84 -12.72
C ARG A 166 3.66 -20.19 -14.04
N ARG A 167 2.76 -20.20 -15.02
CA ARG A 167 3.00 -19.58 -16.32
C ARG A 167 3.16 -18.06 -16.19
N LEU A 168 2.32 -17.41 -15.39
CA LEU A 168 2.37 -15.97 -15.15
C LEU A 168 3.67 -15.55 -14.43
N VAL A 169 4.04 -16.25 -13.36
CA VAL A 169 5.27 -15.97 -12.61
C VAL A 169 6.52 -16.20 -13.44
N ARG A 170 6.55 -17.29 -14.24
CA ARG A 170 7.67 -17.54 -15.16
C ARG A 170 7.85 -16.40 -16.15
N GLU A 171 6.76 -15.90 -16.72
CA GLU A 171 6.82 -14.84 -17.72
C GLU A 171 7.18 -13.48 -17.10
N LEU A 172 6.84 -13.25 -15.82
CA LEU A 172 7.30 -12.11 -15.06
C LEU A 172 8.84 -12.13 -14.87
N ILE A 173 9.39 -13.29 -14.48
CA ILE A 173 10.83 -13.43 -14.19
C ILE A 173 11.65 -13.53 -15.49
N THR A 174 11.13 -14.20 -16.49
CA THR A 174 11.82 -14.42 -17.78
C THR A 174 10.86 -14.08 -18.92
N PRO A 175 10.76 -12.80 -19.30
CA PRO A 175 9.88 -12.33 -20.36
C PRO A 175 10.21 -13.01 -21.69
N SER A 176 9.21 -13.59 -22.37
CA SER A 176 9.36 -14.12 -23.72
C SER A 176 9.09 -13.03 -24.77
N GLU A 177 9.79 -13.10 -25.92
CA GLU A 177 9.58 -12.17 -27.03
C GLU A 177 8.18 -12.25 -27.64
N LYS A 178 7.55 -13.43 -27.60
CA LYS A 178 6.18 -13.66 -28.10
C LYS A 178 5.21 -13.84 -26.93
N LYS A 179 4.39 -12.85 -26.70
CA LYS A 179 3.28 -12.89 -25.73
C LYS A 179 2.08 -13.62 -26.36
N GLU A 180 2.05 -14.95 -26.26
CA GLU A 180 0.90 -15.72 -26.71
C GLU A 180 -0.27 -15.58 -25.75
N PRO A 181 -1.51 -15.46 -26.25
CA PRO A 181 -2.69 -15.44 -25.41
C PRO A 181 -2.81 -16.71 -24.56
N LEU A 182 -3.21 -16.51 -23.30
CA LEU A 182 -3.50 -17.61 -22.39
C LEU A 182 -4.92 -18.12 -22.67
N LYS A 183 -5.03 -19.41 -22.97
CA LYS A 183 -6.30 -20.08 -23.11
C LYS A 183 -6.71 -20.65 -21.75
N ILE A 184 -7.79 -20.15 -21.19
CA ILE A 184 -8.26 -20.50 -19.84
C ILE A 184 -9.70 -21.01 -19.95
N TYR A 185 -9.98 -22.11 -19.28
CA TYR A 185 -11.31 -22.65 -19.10
C TYR A 185 -11.89 -22.10 -17.79
N ALA A 186 -12.79 -21.15 -17.86
CA ALA A 186 -13.50 -20.60 -16.71
C ALA A 186 -15.02 -20.61 -17.01
N ASP A 187 -15.83 -20.93 -16.01
CA ASP A 187 -17.31 -21.00 -16.12
C ASP A 187 -17.83 -21.85 -17.29
N ASN A 188 -17.18 -22.98 -17.56
CA ASN A 188 -17.51 -23.89 -18.66
C ASN A 188 -17.36 -23.25 -20.06
N LYS A 189 -16.68 -22.11 -20.16
CA LYS A 189 -16.36 -21.39 -21.39
C LYS A 189 -14.86 -21.30 -21.60
N GLU A 190 -14.44 -21.51 -22.82
CA GLU A 190 -13.10 -21.21 -23.26
C GLU A 190 -12.94 -19.70 -23.42
N SER A 191 -11.98 -19.12 -22.71
CA SER A 191 -11.71 -17.69 -22.75
C SER A 191 -10.24 -17.43 -23.02
N TYR A 192 -9.95 -16.39 -23.76
CA TYR A 192 -8.60 -15.97 -24.13
C TYR A 192 -8.21 -14.74 -23.32
N PHE A 193 -7.07 -14.81 -22.64
CA PHE A 193 -6.52 -13.72 -21.84
C PHE A 193 -5.14 -13.32 -22.34
N GLN A 194 -4.87 -12.03 -22.32
CA GLN A 194 -3.55 -11.47 -22.56
C GLN A 194 -2.98 -10.96 -21.24
N ALA A 195 -1.82 -11.49 -20.82
CA ALA A 195 -1.12 -11.03 -19.63
C ALA A 195 -0.35 -9.73 -19.94
N SER A 196 -0.43 -8.79 -19.01
CA SER A 196 0.34 -7.55 -18.98
C SER A 196 1.04 -7.44 -17.63
N TYR A 197 2.31 -7.08 -17.64
CA TYR A 197 3.17 -6.94 -16.47
C TYR A 197 3.55 -5.47 -16.31
N ILE A 198 3.28 -4.90 -15.14
CA ILE A 198 3.49 -3.49 -14.84
C ILE A 198 4.33 -3.41 -13.58
N THR A 199 5.54 -2.92 -13.68
CA THR A 199 6.40 -2.63 -12.53
C THR A 199 6.01 -1.30 -11.91
N ILE A 200 5.74 -1.28 -10.61
CA ILE A 200 5.37 -0.09 -9.85
C ILE A 200 6.63 0.52 -9.25
N MET A 201 6.93 1.74 -9.67
CA MET A 201 8.09 2.51 -9.19
C MET A 201 7.63 3.65 -8.27
N ASN A 202 8.35 3.86 -7.17
CA ASN A 202 8.22 5.07 -6.37
C ASN A 202 9.23 6.11 -6.87
N THR A 203 8.71 7.23 -7.36
CA THR A 203 9.49 8.38 -7.86
C THR A 203 9.49 9.56 -6.89
N GLU A 204 8.75 9.46 -5.76
CA GLU A 204 8.63 10.58 -4.81
C GLU A 204 9.84 10.72 -3.88
N THR A 205 10.57 9.62 -3.62
CA THR A 205 11.67 9.62 -2.65
C THR A 205 12.98 10.14 -3.27
N ASP A 206 13.27 9.74 -4.50
CA ASP A 206 14.41 10.23 -5.30
C ASP A 206 14.06 10.08 -6.79
N PRO A 207 13.93 11.19 -7.54
CA PRO A 207 13.67 11.13 -8.98
C PRO A 207 14.78 10.46 -9.80
N ASP A 208 16.02 10.48 -9.31
CA ASP A 208 17.18 9.94 -10.00
C ASP A 208 17.41 8.45 -9.68
N GLU A 209 16.84 7.94 -8.57
CA GLU A 209 16.86 6.52 -8.21
C GLU A 209 15.44 6.00 -7.90
N PRO A 210 14.62 5.71 -8.92
CA PRO A 210 13.27 5.20 -8.71
C PRO A 210 13.29 3.83 -8.02
N GLN A 211 12.63 3.74 -6.89
CA GLN A 211 12.57 2.52 -6.10
C GLN A 211 11.46 1.60 -6.61
N ASN A 212 11.80 0.38 -7.03
CA ASN A 212 10.80 -0.63 -7.35
C ASN A 212 9.98 -0.98 -6.09
N LEU A 213 8.66 -0.85 -6.14
CA LEU A 213 7.73 -1.20 -5.07
C LEU A 213 7.15 -2.61 -5.23
N GLY A 214 7.20 -3.16 -6.44
CA GLY A 214 6.65 -4.45 -6.80
C GLY A 214 6.07 -4.47 -8.20
N ASP A 215 5.39 -5.56 -8.54
CA ASP A 215 4.85 -5.81 -9.87
C ASP A 215 3.35 -6.08 -9.82
N VAL A 216 2.65 -5.67 -10.88
CA VAL A 216 1.23 -5.97 -11.08
C VAL A 216 1.07 -6.81 -12.33
N ILE A 217 0.40 -7.95 -12.20
CA ILE A 217 -0.03 -8.81 -13.31
C ILE A 217 -1.50 -8.51 -13.59
N LEU A 218 -1.79 -8.10 -14.81
CA LEU A 218 -3.14 -7.85 -15.31
C LEU A 218 -3.46 -8.85 -16.42
N LEU A 219 -4.61 -9.52 -16.33
CA LEU A 219 -5.11 -10.44 -17.36
C LEU A 219 -6.28 -9.80 -18.09
N LYS A 220 -6.03 -9.27 -19.28
CA LYS A 220 -7.05 -8.70 -20.13
C LYS A 220 -7.80 -9.81 -20.88
N ASN A 221 -9.13 -9.86 -20.73
CA ASN A 221 -9.96 -10.77 -21.53
C ASN A 221 -10.04 -10.27 -22.99
N ILE A 222 -9.54 -11.08 -23.92
CA ILE A 222 -9.54 -10.80 -25.36
C ILE A 222 -10.39 -11.79 -26.15
N THR A 223 -11.30 -12.51 -25.49
CA THR A 223 -12.11 -13.56 -26.12
C THR A 223 -12.97 -12.99 -27.24
N GLU A 224 -13.71 -11.93 -26.98
CA GLU A 224 -14.53 -11.27 -28.00
C GLU A 224 -13.71 -10.81 -29.22
N PHE A 225 -12.54 -10.23 -28.98
CA PHE A 225 -11.64 -9.83 -30.06
C PHE A 225 -11.16 -11.03 -30.88
N LYS A 226 -10.81 -12.14 -30.25
CA LYS A 226 -10.38 -13.37 -30.94
C LYS A 226 -11.52 -14.04 -31.70
N GLU A 227 -12.72 -14.07 -31.14
CA GLU A 227 -13.90 -14.59 -31.82
C GLU A 227 -14.24 -13.75 -33.07
N LEU A 228 -14.20 -12.42 -32.96
CA LEU A 228 -14.44 -11.51 -34.07
C LEU A 228 -13.37 -11.65 -35.17
N ASP A 229 -12.10 -11.73 -34.80
CA ASP A 229 -10.97 -11.92 -35.73
C ASP A 229 -11.07 -13.26 -36.46
N SER A 230 -11.42 -14.33 -35.74
CA SER A 230 -11.65 -15.65 -36.31
C SER A 230 -12.88 -15.66 -37.25
N ALA A 231 -13.99 -15.05 -36.85
CA ALA A 231 -15.19 -14.93 -37.67
C ALA A 231 -14.90 -14.15 -38.96
N LYS A 232 -14.16 -13.03 -38.85
CA LYS A 232 -13.73 -12.23 -39.99
C LYS A 232 -12.87 -13.07 -40.98
N THR A 233 -11.90 -13.78 -40.46
CA THR A 233 -11.00 -14.63 -41.25
C THR A 233 -11.78 -15.74 -41.95
N THR A 234 -12.67 -16.42 -41.22
CA THR A 234 -13.55 -17.46 -41.78
C THR A 234 -14.47 -16.91 -42.84
N PHE A 235 -15.08 -15.73 -42.62
CA PHE A 235 -15.95 -15.04 -43.56
C PHE A 235 -15.20 -14.73 -44.87
N ILE A 236 -14.01 -14.13 -44.79
CA ILE A 236 -13.20 -13.80 -45.97
C ILE A 236 -12.83 -15.08 -46.75
N SER A 237 -12.38 -16.11 -46.02
CA SER A 237 -12.03 -17.40 -46.65
C SER A 237 -13.21 -18.07 -47.34
N THR A 238 -14.39 -18.06 -46.71
CA THR A 238 -15.63 -18.60 -47.28
C THR A 238 -16.05 -17.83 -48.53
N ILE A 239 -16.09 -16.50 -48.46
CA ILE A 239 -16.43 -15.63 -49.61
C ILE A 239 -15.46 -15.86 -50.78
N SER A 240 -14.14 -15.93 -50.48
CA SER A 240 -13.12 -16.19 -51.49
C SER A 240 -13.37 -17.53 -52.21
N HIS A 241 -13.70 -18.58 -51.45
CA HIS A 241 -14.01 -19.87 -52.01
C HIS A 241 -15.29 -19.91 -52.83
N GLU A 242 -16.37 -19.29 -52.30
CA GLU A 242 -17.68 -19.23 -52.97
C GLU A 242 -17.67 -18.34 -54.23
N LEU A 243 -16.77 -17.35 -54.32
CA LEU A 243 -16.58 -16.53 -55.51
C LEU A 243 -15.68 -17.24 -56.55
N LYS A 244 -14.68 -17.98 -56.12
CA LYS A 244 -13.75 -18.67 -57.03
C LYS A 244 -14.47 -19.66 -57.95
N THR A 245 -15.42 -20.41 -57.43
CA THR A 245 -16.18 -21.42 -58.18
C THR A 245 -16.96 -20.85 -59.36
N PRO A 246 -17.86 -19.82 -59.21
CA PRO A 246 -18.60 -19.23 -60.33
C PRO A 246 -17.67 -18.52 -61.32
N ILE A 247 -16.62 -17.82 -60.84
CA ILE A 247 -15.66 -17.16 -61.72
C ILE A 247 -14.93 -18.17 -62.61
N SER A 248 -14.48 -19.31 -62.01
CA SER A 248 -13.85 -20.40 -62.78
C SER A 248 -14.81 -21.00 -63.83
N ALA A 249 -16.09 -21.12 -63.47
CA ALA A 249 -17.11 -21.56 -64.44
C ALA A 249 -17.30 -20.59 -65.60
N ILE A 250 -17.27 -19.26 -65.31
CA ILE A 250 -17.31 -18.21 -66.35
C ILE A 250 -16.11 -18.33 -67.28
N LEU A 251 -14.88 -18.44 -66.73
CA LEU A 251 -13.68 -18.58 -67.52
C LEU A 251 -13.70 -19.85 -68.41
N MET A 252 -14.18 -20.99 -67.89
CA MET A 252 -14.34 -22.22 -68.62
C MET A 252 -15.36 -22.06 -69.74
N SER A 253 -16.46 -21.39 -69.51
CA SER A 253 -17.47 -21.09 -70.53
C SER A 253 -16.90 -20.22 -71.66
N LEU A 254 -16.11 -19.19 -71.32
CA LEU A 254 -15.41 -18.34 -72.29
C LEU A 254 -14.41 -19.16 -73.13
N GLN A 255 -13.62 -20.08 -72.49
CA GLN A 255 -12.71 -20.94 -73.21
C GLN A 255 -13.44 -21.85 -74.24
N LEU A 256 -14.65 -22.33 -73.88
CA LEU A 256 -15.47 -23.13 -74.80
C LEU A 256 -16.01 -22.26 -75.91
N LEU A 257 -16.44 -21.00 -75.69
CA LEU A 257 -16.92 -20.03 -76.70
C LEU A 257 -15.82 -19.65 -77.70
N GLU A 258 -14.56 -19.53 -77.23
CA GLU A 258 -13.40 -19.21 -78.06
C GLU A 258 -12.86 -20.43 -78.83
N ASP A 259 -13.38 -21.63 -78.60
CA ASP A 259 -12.99 -22.84 -79.36
C ASP A 259 -13.55 -22.83 -80.74
N LYS A 260 -12.72 -22.84 -81.77
CA LYS A 260 -13.07 -22.84 -83.20
C LYS A 260 -14.04 -23.95 -83.57
N ARG A 261 -14.14 -25.01 -82.79
CA ARG A 261 -15.09 -26.10 -83.03
C ARG A 261 -16.55 -25.74 -82.73
N VAL A 262 -16.79 -24.71 -81.94
CA VAL A 262 -18.13 -24.22 -81.60
C VAL A 262 -18.60 -23.20 -82.60
N GLY A 263 -17.71 -22.51 -83.32
CA GLY A 263 -18.00 -21.47 -84.34
C GLY A 263 -16.99 -20.32 -84.26
N ALA A 264 -16.84 -19.57 -85.37
CA ALA A 264 -15.98 -18.38 -85.35
C ALA A 264 -16.73 -17.20 -84.70
N LEU A 265 -16.13 -16.51 -83.80
CA LEU A 265 -16.63 -15.27 -83.19
C LEU A 265 -16.43 -14.14 -84.22
N ASN A 266 -17.36 -13.18 -84.25
CA ASN A 266 -17.16 -11.93 -84.97
C ASN A 266 -16.31 -10.98 -84.13
N ASP A 267 -15.78 -9.87 -84.69
CA ASP A 267 -14.86 -8.91 -84.03
C ASP A 267 -15.45 -8.31 -82.74
N GLU A 268 -16.76 -8.04 -82.71
CA GLU A 268 -17.44 -7.52 -81.53
C GLU A 268 -17.57 -8.58 -80.45
N GLN A 269 -17.83 -9.85 -80.74
CA GLN A 269 -17.92 -10.96 -79.83
C GLN A 269 -16.56 -11.28 -79.27
N GLU A 270 -15.47 -11.19 -80.03
CA GLU A 270 -14.09 -11.42 -79.60
C GLU A 270 -13.71 -10.32 -78.62
N GLN A 271 -14.04 -9.03 -78.82
CA GLN A 271 -13.79 -7.95 -77.92
C GLN A 271 -14.57 -8.13 -76.60
N LEU A 272 -15.81 -8.55 -76.64
CA LEU A 272 -16.62 -8.81 -75.41
C LEU A 272 -16.09 -9.99 -74.63
N SER A 273 -15.72 -11.11 -75.28
CA SER A 273 -15.10 -12.28 -74.63
C SER A 273 -13.83 -11.88 -73.89
N LYS A 274 -12.95 -11.14 -74.51
CA LYS A 274 -11.73 -10.63 -73.92
C LYS A 274 -12.00 -9.75 -72.73
N SER A 275 -12.97 -8.81 -72.82
CA SER A 275 -13.33 -7.95 -71.67
C SER A 275 -13.89 -8.73 -70.49
N ILE A 276 -14.73 -9.75 -70.73
CA ILE A 276 -15.27 -10.61 -69.66
C ILE A 276 -14.15 -11.40 -68.98
N LYS A 277 -13.21 -11.96 -69.78
CA LYS A 277 -12.07 -12.70 -69.29
C LYS A 277 -11.17 -11.85 -68.40
N GLU A 278 -10.81 -10.65 -68.84
CA GLU A 278 -10.00 -9.69 -68.10
C GLU A 278 -10.65 -9.33 -66.74
N ASN A 279 -11.97 -9.13 -66.70
CA ASN A 279 -12.70 -8.84 -65.47
C ASN A 279 -12.80 -10.08 -64.55
N ALA A 280 -13.00 -11.29 -65.11
CA ALA A 280 -13.04 -12.51 -64.34
C ALA A 280 -11.68 -12.82 -63.73
N ASP A 281 -10.59 -12.65 -64.49
CA ASP A 281 -9.21 -12.83 -63.99
C ASP A 281 -8.89 -11.80 -62.89
N ARG A 282 -9.33 -10.54 -63.03
CA ARG A 282 -9.19 -9.52 -62.02
C ARG A 282 -9.94 -9.87 -60.73
N LEU A 283 -11.15 -10.40 -60.81
CA LEU A 283 -11.94 -10.85 -59.68
C LEU A 283 -11.26 -12.03 -58.99
N LEU A 284 -10.66 -12.97 -59.75
CA LEU A 284 -9.92 -14.11 -59.23
C LEU A 284 -8.65 -13.64 -58.46
N GLY A 285 -7.95 -12.62 -58.99
CA GLY A 285 -6.81 -12.02 -58.33
C GLY A 285 -7.17 -11.40 -56.95
N ILE A 286 -8.32 -10.69 -56.86
CA ILE A 286 -8.79 -10.09 -55.61
C ILE A 286 -9.19 -11.16 -54.57
N THR A 287 -9.69 -12.32 -55.02
CA THR A 287 -10.11 -13.42 -54.12
C THR A 287 -8.98 -14.39 -53.78
N GLY A 288 -7.83 -14.28 -54.41
CA GLY A 288 -6.68 -15.19 -54.25
C GLY A 288 -5.57 -14.69 -53.32
N GLU A 289 -5.65 -13.39 -52.91
CA GLU A 289 -4.80 -12.82 -51.86
C GLU A 289 -5.42 -13.05 -50.46
#